data_95ab9b502a86aabcb1860dcc3e207979
#
_entry.id   95ab9b502a86aabcb1860dcc3e207979
#
_cell.length_a   1.000
_cell.length_b   1.000
_cell.length_c   1.000
_cell.angle_alpha   90.00
_cell.angle_beta   90.00
_cell.angle_gamma   90.00
#
_symmetry.space_group_name_H-M   'P 1'
#
loop_
_entity.id
_entity.type
_entity.pdbx_description
1 polymer ?
#
loop_
_entity_poly.entity_id
_entity_poly.type
_entity_poly.pdbx_seq_one_letter_code
_entity_poly.pdbx_strand_id
1 'polypeptide(L)'
;HNGEINTIRGNADRMLAREETMSNPVIDDALDKIYPVVNGAGSDSAMLDNTLEFLVMSGMDLPLAVMVTIPEPWTKDGSISRAKRDLYQYYAIMMEPWDGPASILFSDGDAMGAVLDRNGLRPSRYYITDDGKLILSSEVGALDLDPRKIVKKSRLEPGKMLLVDTVQGRIIDDAELKETYAARQPYGEWLD
;
A
#
# COMPACT_ATOMS: atom_id res chain seq x y z
N HIS A 1 -3.09 -7.32 8.36
CA HIS A 1 -1.80 -7.68 7.81
C HIS A 1 -1.16 -8.84 8.61
N ASN A 2 -0.17 -9.47 8.02
CA ASN A 2 0.64 -10.47 8.71
C ASN A 2 2.06 -9.93 8.83
N GLY A 3 2.50 -9.61 10.04
CA GLY A 3 3.83 -9.07 10.32
C GLY A 3 3.85 -8.08 11.46
N GLU A 4 4.92 -7.30 11.53
CA GLU A 4 5.15 -6.27 12.52
C GLU A 4 5.66 -5.00 11.84
N ILE A 5 5.27 -3.85 12.34
CA ILE A 5 5.79 -2.56 11.89
C ILE A 5 6.81 -2.06 12.92
N ASN A 6 8.08 -2.22 12.60
CA ASN A 6 9.17 -1.91 13.53
C ASN A 6 9.24 -0.41 13.87
N THR A 7 8.77 0.45 12.96
CA THR A 7 8.79 1.92 13.12
C THR A 7 7.52 2.46 13.75
N ILE A 8 6.61 1.61 14.25
CA ILE A 8 5.25 1.95 14.66
C ILE A 8 5.16 3.13 15.64
N ARG A 9 6.03 3.18 16.64
CA ARG A 9 6.02 4.28 17.63
C ARG A 9 6.29 5.61 16.96
N GLY A 10 7.35 5.68 16.15
CA GLY A 10 7.69 6.90 15.42
C GLY A 10 6.61 7.30 14.39
N ASN A 11 5.97 6.32 13.75
CA ASN A 11 4.86 6.57 12.82
C ASN A 11 3.66 7.19 13.56
N ALA A 12 3.25 6.61 14.68
CA ALA A 12 2.14 7.13 15.50
C ALA A 12 2.44 8.53 16.03
N ASP A 13 3.65 8.75 16.57
CA ASP A 13 4.08 10.05 17.11
C ASP A 13 4.08 11.15 16.02
N ARG A 14 4.51 10.80 14.80
CA ARG A 14 4.51 11.75 13.67
C ARG A 14 3.10 12.03 13.16
N MET A 15 2.22 11.04 13.15
CA MET A 15 0.82 11.27 12.81
C MET A 15 0.19 12.24 13.81
N LEU A 16 0.39 12.03 15.10
CA LEU A 16 -0.10 12.92 16.15
C LEU A 16 0.47 14.35 16.00
N ALA A 17 1.77 14.48 15.73
CA ALA A 17 2.39 15.79 15.55
C ALA A 17 1.85 16.57 14.32
N ARG A 18 1.41 15.89 13.28
CA ARG A 18 0.81 16.51 12.10
C ARG A 18 -0.57 17.08 12.36
N GLU A 19 -1.31 16.56 13.34
CA GLU A 19 -2.69 16.97 13.61
C GLU A 19 -2.82 18.47 13.92
N GLU A 20 -1.79 19.07 14.51
CA GLU A 20 -1.78 20.50 14.81
C GLU A 20 -1.79 21.42 13.57
N THR A 21 -1.27 20.92 12.44
CA THR A 21 -1.12 21.71 11.21
C THR A 21 -1.88 21.10 10.03
N MET A 22 -2.61 20.02 10.26
CA MET A 22 -3.31 19.29 9.23
C MET A 22 -4.53 20.08 8.75
N SER A 23 -4.65 20.25 7.45
CA SER A 23 -5.85 20.77 6.81
C SER A 23 -6.25 19.85 5.66
N ASN A 24 -7.53 19.68 5.45
CA ASN A 24 -8.04 18.79 4.42
C ASN A 24 -9.35 19.31 3.84
N PRO A 25 -9.38 19.74 2.57
CA PRO A 25 -10.58 20.34 1.98
C PRO A 25 -11.76 19.38 1.82
N VAL A 26 -11.54 18.06 1.98
CA VAL A 26 -12.59 17.03 1.86
C VAL A 26 -13.31 16.81 3.18
N ILE A 27 -12.58 16.84 4.31
CA ILE A 27 -13.08 16.50 5.66
C ILE A 27 -12.92 17.64 6.67
N ASP A 28 -12.67 18.86 6.23
CA ASP A 28 -12.26 20.02 7.02
C ASP A 28 -13.08 20.22 8.31
N ASP A 29 -14.40 20.33 8.19
CA ASP A 29 -15.31 20.51 9.33
C ASP A 29 -15.38 19.30 10.29
N ALA A 30 -14.80 18.16 9.91
CA ALA A 30 -14.84 16.92 10.68
C ALA A 30 -13.51 16.54 11.29
N LEU A 31 -12.41 17.24 10.99
CA LEU A 31 -11.06 16.90 11.46
C LEU A 31 -11.00 16.76 12.99
N ASP A 32 -11.56 17.69 13.74
CA ASP A 32 -11.58 17.66 15.21
C ASP A 32 -12.27 16.43 15.80
N LYS A 33 -13.18 15.81 15.03
CA LYS A 33 -13.91 14.61 15.46
C LYS A 33 -13.13 13.33 15.17
N ILE A 34 -12.13 13.40 14.30
CA ILE A 34 -11.31 12.26 13.85
C ILE A 34 -10.07 12.11 14.73
N TYR A 35 -9.62 13.19 15.35
CA TYR A 35 -8.42 13.18 16.17
C TYR A 35 -8.60 12.45 17.51
N PRO A 36 -7.61 11.66 17.95
CA PRO A 36 -6.40 11.34 17.20
C PRO A 36 -6.68 10.35 16.04
N VAL A 37 -6.06 10.59 14.88
CA VAL A 37 -6.20 9.71 13.72
C VAL A 37 -5.78 8.28 14.05
N VAL A 38 -4.66 8.14 14.75
CA VAL A 38 -4.10 6.84 15.13
C VAL A 38 -4.49 6.50 16.56
N ASN A 39 -5.19 5.38 16.74
CA ASN A 39 -5.46 4.83 18.06
C ASN A 39 -4.21 4.13 18.61
N GLY A 40 -3.43 4.84 19.43
CA GLY A 40 -2.19 4.35 20.04
C GLY A 40 -2.33 3.14 20.99
N ALA A 41 -3.56 2.76 21.35
CA ALA A 41 -3.84 1.55 22.13
C ALA A 41 -4.09 0.32 21.23
N GLY A 42 -4.17 0.50 19.91
CA GLY A 42 -4.37 -0.57 18.94
C GLY A 42 -3.09 -1.38 18.66
N SER A 43 -3.23 -2.44 17.90
CA SER A 43 -2.09 -3.16 17.32
C SER A 43 -1.43 -2.29 16.22
N ASP A 44 -0.21 -2.63 15.83
CA ASP A 44 0.48 -1.96 14.72
C ASP A 44 -0.32 -2.02 13.41
N SER A 45 -0.99 -3.14 13.13
CA SER A 45 -1.89 -3.25 11.98
C SER A 45 -3.12 -2.33 12.09
N ALA A 46 -3.70 -2.19 13.28
CA ALA A 46 -4.82 -1.28 13.49
C ALA A 46 -4.39 0.19 13.34
N MET A 47 -3.20 0.54 13.81
CA MET A 47 -2.65 1.90 13.62
C MET A 47 -2.39 2.22 12.15
N LEU A 48 -1.85 1.25 11.37
CA LEU A 48 -1.69 1.40 9.93
C LEU A 48 -3.05 1.55 9.23
N ASP A 49 -4.03 0.75 9.63
CA ASP A 49 -5.38 0.79 9.08
C ASP A 49 -6.04 2.16 9.31
N ASN A 50 -5.93 2.72 10.52
CA ASN A 50 -6.38 4.08 10.81
C ASN A 50 -5.75 5.13 9.87
N THR A 51 -4.44 5.01 9.63
CA THR A 51 -3.72 5.92 8.73
C THR A 51 -4.18 5.76 7.28
N LEU A 52 -4.33 4.53 6.81
CA LEU A 52 -4.82 4.26 5.44
C LEU A 52 -6.25 4.77 5.27
N GLU A 53 -7.13 4.50 6.23
CA GLU A 53 -8.51 5.01 6.22
C GLU A 53 -8.53 6.54 6.14
N PHE A 54 -7.74 7.22 6.97
CA PHE A 54 -7.63 8.67 6.94
C PHE A 54 -7.17 9.20 5.58
N LEU A 55 -6.14 8.61 4.97
CA LEU A 55 -5.65 9.01 3.65
C LEU A 55 -6.71 8.81 2.56
N VAL A 56 -7.43 7.69 2.60
CA VAL A 56 -8.49 7.39 1.63
C VAL A 56 -9.68 8.33 1.81
N MET A 57 -10.13 8.55 3.03
CA MET A 57 -11.22 9.50 3.33
C MET A 57 -10.84 10.94 2.98
N SER A 58 -9.55 11.23 2.95
CA SER A 58 -8.98 12.52 2.49
C SER A 58 -8.92 12.65 0.95
N GLY A 59 -9.37 11.65 0.21
CA GLY A 59 -9.44 11.66 -1.24
C GLY A 59 -8.27 10.98 -1.96
N MET A 60 -7.39 10.28 -1.24
CA MET A 60 -6.32 9.50 -1.85
C MET A 60 -6.85 8.13 -2.28
N ASP A 61 -6.47 7.67 -3.47
CA ASP A 61 -6.77 6.29 -3.89
C ASP A 61 -6.09 5.28 -2.96
N LEU A 62 -6.77 4.21 -2.60
CA LEU A 62 -6.24 3.21 -1.67
C LEU A 62 -4.89 2.59 -2.12
N PRO A 63 -4.67 2.22 -3.40
CA PRO A 63 -3.35 1.73 -3.82
C PRO A 63 -2.24 2.78 -3.64
N LEU A 64 -2.53 4.06 -3.89
CA LEU A 64 -1.58 5.15 -3.67
C LEU A 64 -1.28 5.33 -2.18
N ALA A 65 -2.30 5.30 -1.32
CA ALA A 65 -2.12 5.37 0.13
C ALA A 65 -1.20 4.24 0.65
N VAL A 66 -1.38 3.02 0.13
CA VAL A 66 -0.49 1.89 0.44
C VAL A 66 0.92 2.11 -0.11
N MET A 67 1.08 2.61 -1.33
CA MET A 67 2.41 2.93 -1.90
C MET A 67 3.16 3.98 -1.09
N VAL A 68 2.45 4.95 -0.55
CA VAL A 68 3.04 6.05 0.24
C VAL A 68 3.47 5.57 1.63
N THR A 69 2.66 4.73 2.27
CA THR A 69 2.95 4.20 3.60
C THR A 69 3.94 3.05 3.58
N ILE A 70 3.89 2.19 2.55
CA ILE A 70 4.77 1.02 2.37
C ILE A 70 5.51 1.15 1.03
N PRO A 71 6.42 2.11 0.89
CA PRO A 71 7.11 2.34 -0.37
C PRO A 71 8.12 1.23 -0.69
N GLU A 72 8.30 0.98 -1.99
CA GLU A 72 9.45 0.19 -2.46
C GLU A 72 10.77 0.93 -2.18
N PRO A 73 11.92 0.22 -2.21
CA PRO A 73 13.24 0.87 -2.12
C PRO A 73 13.48 1.75 -3.34
N TRP A 74 13.38 3.07 -3.21
CA TRP A 74 13.50 4.01 -4.33
C TRP A 74 14.75 4.87 -4.32
N THR A 75 15.39 5.03 -3.16
CA THR A 75 16.51 5.99 -3.00
C THR A 75 17.81 5.51 -3.63
N LYS A 76 18.08 4.21 -3.63
CA LYS A 76 19.33 3.60 -4.09
C LYS A 76 19.17 2.76 -5.35
N ASP A 77 17.96 2.61 -5.85
CA ASP A 77 17.68 1.84 -7.06
C ASP A 77 17.93 2.70 -8.29
N GLY A 78 19.01 2.43 -9.01
CA GLY A 78 19.34 3.11 -10.26
C GLY A 78 18.44 2.77 -11.44
N SER A 79 17.61 1.72 -11.32
CA SER A 79 16.67 1.27 -12.37
C SER A 79 15.32 1.99 -12.32
N ILE A 80 15.00 2.69 -11.22
CA ILE A 80 13.73 3.40 -11.07
C ILE A 80 13.65 4.62 -11.99
N SER A 81 12.53 4.81 -12.67
CA SER A 81 12.32 5.97 -13.54
C SER A 81 12.35 7.29 -12.74
N ARG A 82 12.73 8.40 -13.41
CA ARG A 82 12.75 9.73 -12.78
C ARG A 82 11.36 10.08 -12.23
N ALA A 83 10.31 9.94 -13.03
CA ALA A 83 8.95 10.27 -12.63
C ALA A 83 8.50 9.50 -11.36
N LYS A 84 8.84 8.21 -11.29
CA LYS A 84 8.52 7.38 -10.11
C LYS A 84 9.35 7.81 -8.89
N ARG A 85 10.61 8.21 -9.08
CA ARG A 85 11.44 8.75 -8.00
C ARG A 85 10.89 10.07 -7.48
N ASP A 86 10.48 10.96 -8.37
CA ASP A 86 9.92 12.26 -8.03
C ASP A 86 8.61 12.08 -7.23
N LEU A 87 7.75 11.13 -7.62
CA LEU A 87 6.56 10.75 -6.86
C LEU A 87 6.91 10.35 -5.42
N TYR A 88 7.83 9.39 -5.25
CA TYR A 88 8.19 8.93 -3.91
C TYR A 88 8.88 10.02 -3.09
N GLN A 89 9.72 10.84 -3.70
CA GLN A 89 10.37 11.96 -3.01
C GLN A 89 9.35 12.99 -2.54
N TYR A 90 8.36 13.33 -3.38
CA TYR A 90 7.27 14.24 -3.02
C TYR A 90 6.49 13.71 -1.81
N TYR A 91 6.04 12.46 -1.85
CA TYR A 91 5.29 11.90 -0.74
C TYR A 91 6.14 11.64 0.52
N ALA A 92 7.43 11.42 0.39
CA ALA A 92 8.33 11.26 1.53
C ALA A 92 8.47 12.55 2.38
N ILE A 93 8.12 13.71 1.83
CA ILE A 93 8.05 14.97 2.57
C ILE A 93 6.84 14.97 3.54
N MET A 94 5.75 14.29 3.14
CA MET A 94 4.48 14.29 3.87
C MET A 94 4.30 13.05 4.75
N MET A 95 4.86 11.93 4.35
CA MET A 95 4.66 10.64 5.03
C MET A 95 5.98 9.86 5.09
N GLU A 96 6.39 9.51 6.28
CA GLU A 96 7.49 8.56 6.48
C GLU A 96 7.05 7.12 6.19
N PRO A 97 7.97 6.22 5.78
CA PRO A 97 7.67 4.82 5.61
C PRO A 97 7.21 4.15 6.91
N TRP A 98 6.19 3.32 6.82
CA TRP A 98 5.79 2.38 7.86
C TRP A 98 6.53 1.07 7.57
N ASP A 99 7.62 0.83 8.27
CA ASP A 99 8.61 -0.19 7.92
C ASP A 99 8.61 -1.35 8.90
N GLY A 100 8.75 -2.54 8.38
CA GLY A 100 8.82 -3.79 9.11
C GLY A 100 8.45 -4.98 8.24
N PRO A 101 8.72 -6.23 8.69
CA PRO A 101 8.41 -7.43 7.92
C PRO A 101 6.89 -7.66 7.88
N ALA A 102 6.26 -7.30 6.76
CA ALA A 102 4.81 -7.37 6.63
C ALA A 102 4.34 -7.84 5.25
N SER A 103 3.28 -8.63 5.25
CA SER A 103 2.43 -8.90 4.08
C SER A 103 1.08 -8.23 4.32
N ILE A 104 0.72 -7.29 3.48
CA ILE A 104 -0.44 -6.42 3.66
C ILE A 104 -1.41 -6.68 2.52
N LEU A 105 -2.65 -7.03 2.88
CA LEU A 105 -3.77 -7.17 1.97
C LEU A 105 -4.76 -6.04 2.25
N PHE A 106 -5.32 -5.48 1.20
CA PHE A 106 -6.26 -4.37 1.29
C PHE A 106 -7.37 -4.49 0.25
N SER A 107 -8.51 -3.86 0.51
CA SER A 107 -9.63 -3.75 -0.43
C SER A 107 -10.49 -2.55 -0.08
N ASP A 108 -11.09 -1.93 -1.10
CA ASP A 108 -12.12 -0.89 -0.98
C ASP A 108 -13.48 -1.36 -1.54
N GLY A 109 -13.58 -2.64 -1.92
CA GLY A 109 -14.76 -3.25 -2.53
C GLY A 109 -14.66 -3.39 -4.05
N ASP A 110 -14.06 -2.43 -4.74
CA ASP A 110 -13.89 -2.41 -6.21
C ASP A 110 -12.50 -2.91 -6.64
N ALA A 111 -11.52 -2.76 -5.77
CA ALA A 111 -10.17 -3.28 -5.96
C ALA A 111 -9.73 -4.13 -4.77
N MET A 112 -8.86 -5.09 -5.04
CA MET A 112 -8.18 -5.91 -4.04
C MET A 112 -6.69 -5.88 -4.33
N GLY A 113 -5.89 -5.66 -3.31
CA GLY A 113 -4.45 -5.62 -3.48
C GLY A 113 -3.68 -6.33 -2.39
N ALA A 114 -2.44 -6.62 -2.70
CA ALA A 114 -1.47 -7.15 -1.76
C ALA A 114 -0.09 -6.60 -2.03
N VAL A 115 0.64 -6.29 -0.98
CA VAL A 115 2.01 -5.79 -1.04
C VAL A 115 2.86 -6.44 0.04
N LEU A 116 4.12 -6.70 -0.27
CA LEU A 116 5.13 -7.02 0.72
C LEU A 116 5.94 -5.77 1.06
N ASP A 117 6.47 -5.76 2.28
CA ASP A 117 7.48 -4.79 2.67
C ASP A 117 8.69 -4.80 1.72
N ARG A 118 9.52 -3.78 1.80
CA ARG A 118 10.69 -3.60 0.92
C ARG A 118 11.69 -4.78 0.93
N ASN A 119 11.73 -5.56 2.01
CA ASN A 119 12.62 -6.72 2.14
C ASN A 119 11.94 -8.05 1.76
N GLY A 120 10.60 -8.08 1.73
CA GLY A 120 9.81 -9.24 1.36
C GLY A 120 10.03 -10.47 2.23
N LEU A 121 10.17 -10.28 3.54
CA LEU A 121 10.51 -11.35 4.48
C LEU A 121 9.34 -12.32 4.73
N ARG A 122 8.09 -11.85 4.54
CA ARG A 122 6.91 -12.70 4.70
C ARG A 122 6.61 -13.47 3.42
N PRO A 123 6.26 -14.75 3.51
CA PRO A 123 5.83 -15.51 2.34
C PRO A 123 4.47 -15.02 1.86
N SER A 124 4.33 -14.91 0.54
CA SER A 124 3.05 -14.63 -0.09
C SER A 124 3.05 -15.18 -1.50
N ARG A 125 2.16 -16.12 -1.77
CA ARG A 125 2.05 -16.84 -3.05
C ARG A 125 0.64 -16.67 -3.60
N TYR A 126 0.53 -16.68 -4.92
CA TYR A 126 -0.79 -16.66 -5.54
C TYR A 126 -0.90 -17.63 -6.71
N TYR A 127 -2.12 -18.05 -6.94
CA TYR A 127 -2.52 -18.88 -8.04
C TYR A 127 -3.62 -18.18 -8.83
N ILE A 128 -3.59 -18.38 -10.15
CA ILE A 128 -4.70 -18.01 -11.02
C ILE A 128 -5.23 -19.29 -11.65
N THR A 129 -6.54 -19.44 -11.64
CA THR A 129 -7.24 -20.60 -12.19
C THR A 129 -7.84 -20.29 -13.55
N ASP A 130 -8.16 -21.34 -14.33
CA ASP A 130 -8.78 -21.26 -15.65
C ASP A 130 -10.20 -20.67 -15.63
N ASP A 131 -10.87 -20.74 -14.46
CA ASP A 131 -12.18 -20.12 -14.21
C ASP A 131 -12.08 -18.69 -13.66
N GLY A 132 -10.90 -18.08 -13.73
CA GLY A 132 -10.68 -16.65 -13.40
C GLY A 132 -10.60 -16.33 -11.93
N LYS A 133 -10.32 -17.29 -11.03
CA LYS A 133 -10.09 -17.02 -9.63
C LYS A 133 -8.62 -16.71 -9.35
N LEU A 134 -8.38 -15.71 -8.52
CA LEU A 134 -7.07 -15.45 -7.94
C LEU A 134 -7.09 -15.81 -6.46
N ILE A 135 -6.19 -16.67 -6.04
CA ILE A 135 -6.04 -17.12 -4.67
C ILE A 135 -4.66 -16.72 -4.18
N LEU A 136 -4.60 -15.86 -3.16
CA LEU A 136 -3.36 -15.44 -2.52
C LEU A 136 -3.32 -15.98 -1.09
N SER A 137 -2.20 -16.58 -0.72
CA SER A 137 -1.99 -17.15 0.62
C SER A 137 -0.51 -17.13 0.99
N SER A 138 -0.23 -17.10 2.29
CA SER A 138 1.13 -17.31 2.82
C SER A 138 1.61 -18.76 2.64
N GLU A 139 0.68 -19.72 2.63
CA GLU A 139 0.96 -21.15 2.57
C GLU A 139 0.45 -21.80 1.29
N VAL A 140 1.24 -22.75 0.77
CA VAL A 140 0.79 -23.64 -0.30
C VAL A 140 -0.21 -24.64 0.29
N GLY A 141 -1.35 -24.82 -0.38
CA GLY A 141 -2.37 -25.76 0.06
C GLY A 141 -3.36 -25.21 1.10
N ALA A 142 -3.39 -23.90 1.31
CA ALA A 142 -4.42 -23.25 2.13
C ALA A 142 -5.85 -23.50 1.61
N LEU A 143 -5.99 -23.72 0.29
CA LEU A 143 -7.20 -24.22 -0.34
C LEU A 143 -6.86 -25.48 -1.15
N ASP A 144 -7.76 -26.44 -1.12
CA ASP A 144 -7.69 -27.62 -2.00
C ASP A 144 -8.09 -27.21 -3.43
N LEU A 145 -7.10 -27.08 -4.28
CA LEU A 145 -7.27 -26.68 -5.69
C LEU A 145 -6.88 -27.85 -6.59
N ASP A 146 -7.71 -28.14 -7.59
CA ASP A 146 -7.33 -29.06 -8.64
C ASP A 146 -6.12 -28.47 -9.42
N PRO A 147 -4.95 -29.12 -9.38
CA PRO A 147 -3.76 -28.62 -10.04
C PRO A 147 -3.93 -28.39 -11.56
N ARG A 148 -4.87 -29.11 -12.18
CA ARG A 148 -5.15 -28.99 -13.62
C ARG A 148 -5.86 -27.68 -13.98
N LYS A 149 -6.50 -27.04 -13.00
CA LYS A 149 -7.17 -25.74 -13.18
C LYS A 149 -6.24 -24.55 -12.96
N ILE A 150 -5.04 -24.76 -12.47
CA ILE A 150 -4.10 -23.68 -12.17
C ILE A 150 -3.36 -23.31 -13.44
N VAL A 151 -3.61 -22.11 -13.96
CA VAL A 151 -2.96 -21.58 -15.17
C VAL A 151 -1.71 -20.74 -14.85
N LYS A 152 -1.63 -20.19 -13.64
CA LYS A 152 -0.46 -19.43 -13.18
C LYS A 152 -0.18 -19.69 -11.70
N LYS A 153 1.11 -19.89 -11.38
CA LYS A 153 1.64 -19.93 -10.02
C LYS A 153 2.71 -18.85 -9.91
N SER A 154 2.63 -18.01 -8.89
CA SER A 154 3.60 -16.96 -8.67
C SER A 154 3.70 -16.60 -7.18
N ARG A 155 4.57 -15.65 -6.88
CA ARG A 155 4.74 -15.08 -5.54
C ARG A 155 4.76 -13.56 -5.64
N LEU A 156 4.40 -12.89 -4.56
CA LEU A 156 4.68 -11.47 -4.41
C LEU A 156 6.18 -11.27 -4.29
N GLU A 157 6.67 -10.23 -4.94
CA GLU A 157 8.06 -9.79 -4.84
C GLU A 157 8.18 -8.64 -3.82
N PRO A 158 9.35 -8.47 -3.19
CA PRO A 158 9.61 -7.38 -2.26
C PRO A 158 9.28 -6.02 -2.87
N GLY A 159 8.52 -5.20 -2.15
CA GLY A 159 8.12 -3.86 -2.59
C GLY A 159 7.21 -3.79 -3.81
N LYS A 160 6.76 -4.94 -4.32
CA LYS A 160 5.83 -5.01 -5.47
C LYS A 160 4.39 -5.16 -4.99
N MET A 161 3.48 -4.55 -5.73
CA MET A 161 2.05 -4.62 -5.48
C MET A 161 1.38 -5.54 -6.51
N LEU A 162 0.55 -6.45 -6.04
CA LEU A 162 -0.44 -7.16 -6.84
C LEU A 162 -1.77 -6.43 -6.65
N LEU A 163 -2.33 -5.90 -7.71
CA LEU A 163 -3.64 -5.25 -7.68
C LEU A 163 -4.60 -5.95 -8.64
N VAL A 164 -5.81 -6.22 -8.15
CA VAL A 164 -6.92 -6.76 -8.92
C VAL A 164 -8.03 -5.71 -8.96
N ASP A 165 -8.37 -5.26 -10.14
CA ASP A 165 -9.56 -4.45 -10.40
C ASP A 165 -10.73 -5.41 -10.65
N THR A 166 -11.66 -5.49 -9.70
CA THR A 166 -12.79 -6.41 -9.78
C THR A 166 -13.89 -5.89 -10.71
N VAL A 167 -13.94 -4.59 -10.94
CA VAL A 167 -14.89 -3.96 -11.88
C VAL A 167 -14.47 -4.24 -13.32
N GLN A 168 -13.16 -4.08 -13.63
CA GLN A 168 -12.62 -4.39 -14.95
C GLN A 168 -12.33 -5.89 -15.14
N GLY A 169 -12.32 -6.67 -14.06
CA GLY A 169 -12.00 -8.09 -14.09
C GLY A 169 -10.57 -8.41 -14.53
N ARG A 170 -9.60 -7.56 -14.16
CA ARG A 170 -8.20 -7.74 -14.56
C ARG A 170 -7.20 -7.49 -13.42
N ILE A 171 -6.03 -8.07 -13.59
CA ILE A 171 -4.87 -7.76 -12.77
C ILE A 171 -4.15 -6.55 -13.37
N ILE A 172 -3.83 -5.58 -12.54
CA ILE A 172 -2.98 -4.43 -12.86
C ILE A 172 -1.58 -4.75 -12.32
N ASP A 173 -0.59 -4.77 -13.18
CA ASP A 173 0.77 -5.05 -12.74
C ASP A 173 1.42 -3.85 -12.03
N ASP A 174 2.46 -4.13 -11.25
CA ASP A 174 3.14 -3.13 -10.42
C ASP A 174 3.70 -1.96 -11.24
N ALA A 175 4.26 -2.24 -12.41
CA ALA A 175 4.85 -1.20 -13.25
C ALA A 175 3.77 -0.29 -13.83
N GLU A 176 2.71 -0.86 -14.41
CA GLU A 176 1.55 -0.11 -14.92
C GLU A 176 0.96 0.79 -13.84
N LEU A 177 0.73 0.24 -12.65
CA LEU A 177 0.16 0.97 -11.52
C LEU A 177 1.03 2.16 -11.11
N LYS A 178 2.31 1.93 -10.89
CA LYS A 178 3.24 2.94 -10.41
C LYS A 178 3.54 4.01 -11.45
N GLU A 179 3.63 3.65 -12.72
CA GLU A 179 3.78 4.60 -13.82
C GLU A 179 2.53 5.48 -13.97
N THR A 180 1.35 4.90 -13.82
CA THR A 180 0.09 5.65 -13.85
C THR A 180 0.06 6.71 -12.75
N TYR A 181 0.42 6.38 -11.52
CA TYR A 181 0.47 7.35 -10.43
C TYR A 181 1.59 8.38 -10.60
N ALA A 182 2.76 7.96 -11.07
CA ALA A 182 3.89 8.87 -11.32
C ALA A 182 3.61 9.91 -12.41
N ALA A 183 2.71 9.59 -13.35
CA ALA A 183 2.31 10.49 -14.43
C ALA A 183 1.12 11.40 -14.09
N ARG A 184 0.44 11.19 -12.94
CA ARG A 184 -0.78 11.95 -12.58
C ARG A 184 -0.52 13.42 -12.33
N GLN A 185 0.63 13.73 -11.76
CA GLN A 185 0.98 15.08 -11.32
C GLN A 185 2.42 15.39 -11.69
N PRO A 186 2.77 16.66 -11.86
CA PRO A 186 4.12 17.08 -12.17
C PRO A 186 4.99 17.13 -10.91
N TYR A 187 5.15 15.99 -10.22
CA TYR A 187 5.86 15.90 -8.94
C TYR A 187 7.28 16.48 -8.99
N GLY A 188 7.99 16.29 -10.12
CA GLY A 188 9.32 16.83 -10.30
C GLY A 188 9.35 18.36 -10.30
N GLU A 189 8.33 19.02 -10.87
CA GLU A 189 8.20 20.48 -10.86
C GLU A 189 7.88 21.03 -9.46
N TRP A 190 7.19 20.22 -8.64
CA TRP A 190 6.85 20.61 -7.27
C TRP A 190 8.00 20.44 -6.29
N LEU A 191 9.04 19.71 -6.67
CA LEU A 191 10.23 19.46 -5.87
C LEU A 191 11.36 20.47 -6.14
N ASP A 192 11.29 21.21 -7.25
CA ASP A 192 12.22 22.28 -7.62
C ASP A 192 11.87 23.60 -6.92
#